data_e8757cde90641b23ae94a64a1ec40dc8
#
_entry.id   e8757cde90641b23ae94a64a1ec40dc8
#
_cell.length_a   1.000
_cell.length_b   1.000
_cell.length_c   1.000
_cell.angle_alpha   90.00
_cell.angle_beta   90.00
_cell.angle_gamma   90.00
#
_symmetry.space_group_name_H-M   'P 1'
#
loop_
_entity.id
_entity.type
_entity.pdbx_description
1 polymer ?
#
loop_
_entity_poly.entity_id
_entity_poly.type
_entity_poly.pdbx_seq_one_letter_code
_entity_poly.pdbx_strand_id
1 'polypeptide(L)'
;AMNLMGFTTTSDVTKADAAAGATKLDAAAKTAVKNGLPYIGYSHSAASSASDLIAGVEYTELDGAMDCLTPVVYPNKTLVNASYLADGDGILYAYGLGYFSKIPASATVLVKSDKTKAPTEGFVPTNTAERAAGFKAYMNGGVQGFAYKENGMNVVLFANSLTHKVHQRDEYAYLSNFLFSSVLSDKNYDGSAPLPFTDVADDAYYADSVAWAVENNVTSGVSATTFAPNASCTRGQMVTFLWRAAGSPEPKSTDTAFTDVKSGAYYEKAVAWAVENNVTTGTSATTFSPGATVTRGQSVTFLWRANGSAAAAGASAFTDVAASAYYASAVAWAVENNVTNGTGAATFSPNADCTRAQIVTFFYRSIVK
;
A
#
# COMPACT_ATOMS: atom_id res chain seq x y z
N ALA A 1 -21.85 -17.32 -11.67
CA ALA A 1 -21.03 -16.72 -10.61
C ALA A 1 -21.46 -15.28 -10.34
N MET A 2 -21.43 -14.37 -11.31
CA MET A 2 -21.76 -12.94 -11.15
C MET A 2 -23.09 -12.69 -10.48
N ASN A 3 -24.18 -13.32 -10.94
CA ASN A 3 -25.51 -13.16 -10.36
C ASN A 3 -25.59 -13.66 -8.90
N LEU A 4 -24.78 -14.66 -8.53
CA LEU A 4 -24.70 -15.16 -7.15
C LEU A 4 -23.96 -14.17 -6.21
N MET A 5 -23.15 -13.28 -6.77
CA MET A 5 -22.47 -12.21 -6.06
C MET A 5 -23.27 -10.90 -6.01
N GLY A 6 -24.50 -10.90 -6.56
CA GLY A 6 -25.37 -9.74 -6.56
C GLY A 6 -25.19 -8.80 -7.76
N PHE A 7 -24.32 -9.11 -8.72
CA PHE A 7 -24.14 -8.29 -9.92
C PHE A 7 -25.22 -8.58 -10.97
N THR A 8 -25.74 -7.53 -11.59
CA THR A 8 -26.55 -7.64 -12.81
C THR A 8 -25.61 -7.63 -14.02
N THR A 9 -25.79 -8.57 -14.95
CA THR A 9 -24.95 -8.67 -16.15
C THR A 9 -25.63 -8.06 -17.37
N THR A 10 -24.85 -7.36 -18.18
CA THR A 10 -25.28 -6.81 -19.49
C THR A 10 -24.21 -7.06 -20.54
N SER A 11 -24.60 -7.17 -21.80
CA SER A 11 -23.69 -7.15 -22.96
C SER A 11 -23.48 -5.74 -23.52
N ASP A 12 -24.22 -4.75 -23.03
CA ASP A 12 -24.15 -3.36 -23.47
C ASP A 12 -23.11 -2.62 -22.61
N VAL A 13 -21.94 -2.37 -23.18
CA VAL A 13 -20.83 -1.68 -22.50
C VAL A 13 -21.14 -0.24 -22.09
N THR A 14 -22.17 0.38 -22.68
CA THR A 14 -22.59 1.74 -22.32
C THR A 14 -23.40 1.80 -21.04
N LYS A 15 -23.83 0.64 -20.54
CA LYS A 15 -24.62 0.45 -19.30
C LYS A 15 -23.84 -0.31 -18.23
N ALA A 16 -22.57 -0.58 -18.47
CA ALA A 16 -21.74 -1.36 -17.57
C ALA A 16 -20.95 -0.44 -16.62
N ASP A 17 -20.92 -0.78 -15.34
CA ASP A 17 -20.07 -0.12 -14.34
C ASP A 17 -18.65 -0.72 -14.32
N ALA A 18 -18.50 -1.97 -14.76
CA ALA A 18 -17.22 -2.63 -14.97
C ALA A 18 -17.37 -3.75 -16.00
N ALA A 19 -16.27 -4.13 -16.64
CA ALA A 19 -16.22 -5.24 -17.59
C ALA A 19 -15.34 -6.37 -17.06
N ALA A 20 -15.77 -7.62 -17.32
CA ALA A 20 -15.01 -8.81 -17.00
C ALA A 20 -15.07 -9.80 -18.16
N GLY A 21 -13.95 -10.38 -18.57
CA GLY A 21 -13.99 -11.29 -19.70
C GLY A 21 -12.78 -12.22 -19.83
N ALA A 22 -13.06 -13.41 -20.33
CA ALA A 22 -12.08 -14.43 -20.68
C ALA A 22 -11.67 -14.37 -22.17
N THR A 23 -12.25 -13.47 -22.94
CA THR A 23 -12.04 -13.35 -24.39
C THR A 23 -11.44 -12.01 -24.75
N LYS A 24 -10.91 -11.91 -25.97
CA LYS A 24 -10.47 -10.65 -26.56
C LYS A 24 -11.63 -9.64 -26.60
N LEU A 25 -11.36 -8.41 -26.18
CA LEU A 25 -12.32 -7.31 -26.28
C LEU A 25 -12.58 -6.92 -27.73
N ASP A 26 -13.82 -6.65 -28.07
CA ASP A 26 -14.19 -6.01 -29.34
C ASP A 26 -13.80 -4.51 -29.35
N ALA A 27 -14.04 -3.84 -30.47
CA ALA A 27 -13.66 -2.44 -30.65
C ALA A 27 -14.42 -1.49 -29.70
N ALA A 28 -15.70 -1.76 -29.45
CA ALA A 28 -16.53 -0.93 -28.57
C ALA A 28 -16.08 -1.07 -27.11
N ALA A 29 -15.86 -2.30 -26.66
CA ALA A 29 -15.37 -2.58 -25.31
C ALA A 29 -13.95 -2.02 -25.08
N LYS A 30 -13.03 -2.15 -26.05
CA LYS A 30 -11.71 -1.51 -25.98
C LYS A 30 -11.80 0.01 -25.82
N THR A 31 -12.69 0.64 -26.59
CA THR A 31 -12.90 2.09 -26.49
C THR A 31 -13.46 2.47 -25.12
N ALA A 32 -14.44 1.75 -24.61
CA ALA A 32 -15.01 1.98 -23.28
C ALA A 32 -13.95 1.85 -22.17
N VAL A 33 -13.11 0.81 -22.23
CA VAL A 33 -12.02 0.61 -21.25
C VAL A 33 -10.97 1.72 -21.33
N LYS A 34 -10.60 2.15 -22.52
CA LYS A 34 -9.68 3.28 -22.72
C LYS A 34 -10.26 4.62 -22.22
N ASN A 35 -11.59 4.72 -22.18
CA ASN A 35 -12.32 5.88 -21.65
C ASN A 35 -12.68 5.74 -20.16
N GLY A 36 -12.15 4.75 -19.46
CA GLY A 36 -12.27 4.63 -18.01
C GLY A 36 -13.19 3.53 -17.48
N LEU A 37 -13.84 2.72 -18.36
CA LEU A 37 -14.58 1.54 -17.87
C LEU A 37 -13.60 0.56 -17.22
N PRO A 38 -13.72 0.24 -15.94
CA PRO A 38 -12.88 -0.75 -15.27
C PRO A 38 -12.98 -2.13 -15.95
N TYR A 39 -11.84 -2.78 -16.16
CA TYR A 39 -11.80 -4.07 -16.86
C TYR A 39 -10.89 -5.09 -16.18
N ILE A 40 -11.41 -6.29 -15.95
CA ILE A 40 -10.61 -7.46 -15.60
C ILE A 40 -10.66 -8.50 -16.72
N GLY A 41 -9.49 -8.73 -17.34
CA GLY A 41 -9.30 -9.78 -18.36
C GLY A 41 -8.56 -10.97 -17.76
N TYR A 42 -9.03 -12.17 -18.05
CA TYR A 42 -8.44 -13.41 -17.56
C TYR A 42 -8.54 -14.51 -18.62
N SER A 43 -7.53 -15.33 -18.71
CA SER A 43 -7.28 -16.38 -19.70
C SER A 43 -6.34 -15.97 -20.82
N HIS A 44 -5.86 -16.97 -21.55
CA HIS A 44 -5.00 -16.81 -22.73
C HIS A 44 -5.53 -15.79 -23.76
N SER A 45 -6.81 -15.84 -24.09
CA SER A 45 -7.39 -14.97 -25.12
C SER A 45 -7.40 -13.49 -24.72
N ALA A 46 -7.66 -13.18 -23.47
CA ALA A 46 -7.56 -11.82 -22.96
C ALA A 46 -6.08 -11.37 -22.85
N ALA A 47 -5.21 -12.24 -22.32
CA ALA A 47 -3.79 -11.96 -22.12
C ALA A 47 -3.02 -11.76 -23.43
N SER A 48 -3.23 -12.62 -24.43
CA SER A 48 -2.56 -12.53 -25.74
C SER A 48 -2.95 -11.27 -26.54
N SER A 49 -4.10 -10.66 -26.23
CA SER A 49 -4.53 -9.39 -26.84
C SER A 49 -4.26 -8.14 -25.98
N ALA A 50 -3.53 -8.29 -24.87
CA ALA A 50 -3.28 -7.20 -23.93
C ALA A 50 -2.54 -6.01 -24.54
N SER A 51 -1.64 -6.23 -25.49
CA SER A 51 -0.92 -5.19 -26.23
C SER A 51 -1.81 -4.27 -27.06
N ASP A 52 -3.00 -4.74 -27.46
CA ASP A 52 -4.01 -3.92 -28.13
C ASP A 52 -4.63 -2.85 -27.22
N LEU A 53 -4.58 -3.10 -25.92
CA LEU A 53 -5.15 -2.24 -24.89
C LEU A 53 -4.09 -1.39 -24.19
N ILE A 54 -2.98 -2.00 -23.79
CA ILE A 54 -1.91 -1.39 -23.00
C ILE A 54 -0.59 -1.51 -23.76
N ALA A 55 -0.01 -0.37 -24.15
CA ALA A 55 1.27 -0.34 -24.85
C ALA A 55 2.40 -0.89 -23.94
N GLY A 56 3.31 -1.66 -24.55
CA GLY A 56 4.47 -2.22 -23.85
C GLY A 56 4.20 -3.51 -23.07
N VAL A 57 3.00 -4.08 -23.16
CA VAL A 57 2.71 -5.43 -22.70
C VAL A 57 3.13 -6.45 -23.73
N GLU A 58 3.87 -7.47 -23.30
CA GLU A 58 4.20 -8.65 -24.11
C GLU A 58 3.73 -9.91 -23.37
N TYR A 59 2.94 -10.73 -24.06
CA TYR A 59 2.51 -12.04 -23.60
C TYR A 59 3.31 -13.12 -24.32
N THR A 60 3.91 -14.02 -23.57
CA THR A 60 4.63 -15.17 -24.12
C THR A 60 3.78 -16.42 -23.98
N GLU A 61 3.37 -16.97 -25.11
CA GLU A 61 2.66 -18.25 -25.17
C GLU A 61 3.65 -19.41 -25.02
N LEU A 62 3.25 -20.41 -24.24
CA LEU A 62 4.01 -21.63 -24.08
C LEU A 62 3.56 -22.69 -25.10
N ASP A 63 4.48 -23.45 -25.64
CA ASP A 63 4.17 -24.62 -26.46
C ASP A 63 3.67 -25.76 -25.56
N GLY A 64 2.36 -25.91 -25.52
CA GLY A 64 1.63 -26.89 -24.70
C GLY A 64 0.99 -26.31 -23.45
N ALA A 65 -0.22 -26.78 -23.20
CA ALA A 65 -1.02 -26.36 -22.05
C ALA A 65 -0.41 -26.86 -20.73
N MET A 66 -0.46 -26.02 -19.71
CA MET A 66 -0.20 -26.42 -18.33
C MET A 66 -1.53 -26.76 -17.63
N ASP A 67 -1.47 -27.72 -16.72
CA ASP A 67 -2.56 -28.09 -15.82
C ASP A 67 -1.94 -28.47 -14.49
N CYS A 68 -1.46 -27.49 -13.73
CA CYS A 68 -0.64 -27.74 -12.53
C CYS A 68 -0.89 -26.70 -11.42
N LEU A 69 -0.54 -27.09 -10.21
CA LEU A 69 -0.46 -26.21 -9.06
C LEU A 69 0.92 -25.51 -9.06
N THR A 70 0.92 -24.24 -9.39
CA THR A 70 2.12 -23.42 -9.50
C THR A 70 2.35 -22.62 -8.23
N PRO A 71 3.49 -22.74 -7.55
CA PRO A 71 3.89 -21.83 -6.49
C PRO A 71 4.02 -20.41 -7.03
N VAL A 72 3.42 -19.45 -6.33
CA VAL A 72 3.41 -18.03 -6.70
C VAL A 72 3.76 -17.16 -5.51
N VAL A 73 4.20 -15.95 -5.79
CA VAL A 73 4.38 -14.88 -4.82
C VAL A 73 3.52 -13.68 -5.20
N TYR A 74 3.10 -12.94 -4.19
CA TYR A 74 2.30 -11.72 -4.29
C TYR A 74 3.16 -10.52 -3.91
N PRO A 75 3.92 -9.93 -4.85
CA PRO A 75 4.91 -8.89 -4.51
C PRO A 75 4.28 -7.58 -4.03
N ASN A 76 3.03 -7.35 -4.38
CA ASN A 76 2.31 -6.13 -4.00
C ASN A 76 0.94 -6.48 -3.43
N LYS A 77 0.60 -5.89 -2.29
CA LYS A 77 -0.74 -5.96 -1.71
C LYS A 77 -1.66 -4.97 -2.40
N THR A 78 -2.78 -5.45 -2.88
CA THR A 78 -3.85 -4.62 -3.45
C THR A 78 -5.20 -5.22 -3.04
N LEU A 79 -6.30 -4.50 -3.22
CA LEU A 79 -7.62 -5.08 -2.99
C LEU A 79 -7.89 -6.30 -3.86
N VAL A 80 -7.38 -6.29 -5.09
CA VAL A 80 -7.65 -7.38 -6.04
C VAL A 80 -7.12 -8.71 -5.51
N ASN A 81 -5.96 -8.69 -4.83
CA ASN A 81 -5.34 -9.89 -4.26
C ASN A 81 -5.37 -9.96 -2.72
N ALA A 82 -6.17 -9.13 -2.07
CA ALA A 82 -6.23 -9.02 -0.61
C ALA A 82 -6.56 -10.33 0.11
N SER A 83 -7.32 -11.22 -0.52
CA SER A 83 -7.73 -12.51 0.06
C SER A 83 -6.62 -13.56 0.12
N TYR A 84 -5.44 -13.30 -0.47
CA TYR A 84 -4.37 -14.28 -0.67
C TYR A 84 -3.12 -14.04 0.17
N LEU A 85 -3.18 -13.20 1.18
CA LEU A 85 -1.97 -12.60 1.73
C LEU A 85 -1.74 -12.83 3.19
N ALA A 86 -1.47 -14.04 3.61
CA ALA A 86 -0.82 -14.14 4.93
C ALA A 86 0.68 -13.80 4.83
N ASP A 87 1.43 -14.46 3.96
CA ASP A 87 2.90 -14.48 4.02
C ASP A 87 3.62 -14.16 2.69
N GLY A 88 2.91 -13.62 1.69
CA GLY A 88 3.49 -13.32 0.38
C GLY A 88 3.63 -14.53 -0.56
N ASP A 89 3.43 -15.74 -0.06
CA ASP A 89 3.49 -16.98 -0.81
C ASP A 89 2.08 -17.55 -1.09
N GLY A 90 1.92 -18.22 -2.22
CA GLY A 90 0.66 -18.84 -2.57
C GLY A 90 0.81 -19.95 -3.60
N ILE A 91 -0.32 -20.53 -3.96
CA ILE A 91 -0.43 -21.52 -5.04
C ILE A 91 -1.49 -21.02 -6.01
N LEU A 92 -1.15 -20.93 -7.28
CA LEU A 92 -2.07 -20.64 -8.37
C LEU A 92 -2.29 -21.92 -9.18
N TYR A 93 -3.55 -22.22 -9.49
CA TYR A 93 -3.84 -23.25 -10.45
C TYR A 93 -3.58 -22.73 -11.87
N ALA A 94 -2.49 -23.14 -12.46
CA ALA A 94 -2.14 -22.76 -13.81
C ALA A 94 -2.84 -23.65 -14.83
N TYR A 95 -3.97 -23.16 -15.33
CA TYR A 95 -4.61 -23.67 -16.53
C TYR A 95 -4.48 -22.60 -17.61
N GLY A 96 -3.35 -22.63 -18.30
CA GLY A 96 -3.03 -21.57 -19.22
C GLY A 96 -1.93 -21.96 -20.20
N LEU A 97 -1.68 -21.05 -21.12
CA LEU A 97 -0.76 -21.22 -22.24
C LEU A 97 0.41 -20.23 -22.19
N GLY A 98 0.58 -19.47 -21.08
CA GLY A 98 1.66 -18.51 -21.04
C GLY A 98 1.71 -17.59 -19.83
N TYR A 99 2.47 -16.51 -19.98
CA TYR A 99 2.71 -15.50 -18.96
C TYR A 99 3.01 -14.14 -19.62
N PHE A 100 2.91 -13.05 -18.85
CA PHE A 100 3.38 -11.75 -19.33
C PHE A 100 4.90 -11.68 -19.14
N SER A 101 5.62 -11.67 -20.26
CA SER A 101 7.07 -11.57 -20.29
C SER A 101 7.56 -10.13 -20.13
N LYS A 102 6.67 -9.16 -20.42
CA LYS A 102 6.91 -7.74 -20.22
C LYS A 102 5.63 -7.01 -19.87
N ILE A 103 5.72 -6.11 -18.94
CA ILE A 103 4.64 -5.18 -18.55
C ILE A 103 5.22 -3.76 -18.42
N PRO A 104 4.40 -2.69 -18.54
CA PRO A 104 4.84 -1.33 -18.28
C PRO A 104 5.44 -1.17 -16.89
N ALA A 105 6.42 -0.29 -16.73
CA ALA A 105 7.08 -0.04 -15.43
C ALA A 105 6.10 0.51 -14.37
N SER A 106 5.05 1.18 -14.81
CA SER A 106 3.97 1.69 -13.96
C SER A 106 2.92 0.65 -13.57
N ALA A 107 2.97 -0.55 -14.15
CA ALA A 107 2.04 -1.61 -13.80
C ALA A 107 2.42 -2.26 -12.45
N THR A 108 1.42 -2.55 -11.64
CA THR A 108 1.58 -3.24 -10.37
C THR A 108 1.46 -4.75 -10.56
N VAL A 109 2.52 -5.50 -10.29
CA VAL A 109 2.49 -6.97 -10.32
C VAL A 109 1.63 -7.47 -9.16
N LEU A 110 0.55 -8.19 -9.47
CA LEU A 110 -0.34 -8.80 -8.46
C LEU A 110 0.13 -10.19 -8.06
N VAL A 111 0.54 -10.99 -9.04
CA VAL A 111 0.99 -12.38 -8.85
C VAL A 111 2.01 -12.75 -9.89
N LYS A 112 3.05 -13.46 -9.50
CA LYS A 112 4.08 -14.04 -10.38
C LYS A 112 4.54 -15.39 -9.86
N SER A 113 5.09 -16.24 -10.75
CA SER A 113 5.64 -17.53 -10.38
C SER A 113 6.77 -17.37 -9.37
N ASP A 114 6.82 -18.28 -8.38
CA ASP A 114 7.92 -18.33 -7.41
C ASP A 114 9.11 -19.08 -8.04
N LYS A 115 10.14 -18.34 -8.38
CA LYS A 115 11.36 -18.88 -9.00
C LYS A 115 12.18 -19.81 -8.11
N THR A 116 11.88 -19.87 -6.81
CA THR A 116 12.61 -20.69 -5.83
C THR A 116 11.96 -22.04 -5.57
N LYS A 117 10.74 -22.25 -6.07
CA LYS A 117 9.94 -23.45 -5.84
C LYS A 117 9.58 -24.13 -7.17
N ALA A 118 9.44 -25.45 -7.14
CA ALA A 118 8.93 -26.24 -8.25
C ALA A 118 7.40 -26.38 -8.14
N PRO A 119 6.67 -26.64 -9.24
CA PRO A 119 5.27 -27.03 -9.19
C PRO A 119 5.08 -28.26 -8.30
N THR A 120 3.98 -28.27 -7.56
CA THR A 120 3.74 -29.33 -6.58
C THR A 120 2.97 -30.49 -7.15
N GLU A 121 2.06 -30.26 -8.08
CA GLU A 121 1.19 -31.29 -8.67
C GLU A 121 0.73 -30.87 -10.07
N GLY A 122 0.37 -31.87 -10.89
CA GLY A 122 -0.26 -31.69 -12.20
C GLY A 122 0.67 -31.91 -13.39
N PHE A 123 0.16 -31.59 -14.58
CA PHE A 123 0.85 -31.76 -15.84
C PHE A 123 1.68 -30.53 -16.22
N VAL A 124 2.94 -30.75 -16.56
CA VAL A 124 3.88 -29.73 -17.02
C VAL A 124 4.42 -30.11 -18.39
N PRO A 125 4.35 -29.26 -19.41
CA PRO A 125 4.82 -29.58 -20.75
C PRO A 125 6.35 -29.50 -20.84
N THR A 126 7.05 -30.58 -20.53
CA THR A 126 8.51 -30.66 -20.56
C THR A 126 9.06 -31.77 -21.44
N ASN A 127 8.21 -32.37 -22.30
CA ASN A 127 8.55 -33.52 -23.14
C ASN A 127 9.41 -33.16 -24.35
N THR A 128 9.68 -31.91 -24.63
CA THR A 128 10.67 -31.42 -25.60
C THR A 128 11.59 -30.37 -24.94
N ALA A 129 12.76 -30.14 -25.51
CA ALA A 129 13.71 -29.15 -25.02
C ALA A 129 13.13 -27.73 -25.05
N GLU A 130 12.34 -27.40 -26.10
CA GLU A 130 11.68 -26.12 -26.28
C GLU A 130 10.60 -25.90 -25.21
N ARG A 131 9.75 -26.89 -24.95
CA ARG A 131 8.72 -26.84 -23.91
C ARG A 131 9.33 -26.73 -22.51
N ALA A 132 10.38 -27.47 -22.25
CA ALA A 132 11.11 -27.40 -20.98
C ALA A 132 11.74 -26.00 -20.77
N ALA A 133 12.30 -25.39 -21.82
CA ALA A 133 12.86 -24.05 -21.77
C ALA A 133 11.77 -22.99 -21.53
N GLY A 134 10.63 -23.08 -22.23
CA GLY A 134 9.48 -22.20 -22.04
C GLY A 134 8.91 -22.28 -20.64
N PHE A 135 8.73 -23.48 -20.11
CA PHE A 135 8.27 -23.69 -18.74
C PHE A 135 9.27 -23.17 -17.70
N LYS A 136 10.56 -23.37 -17.92
CA LYS A 136 11.60 -22.80 -17.06
C LYS A 136 11.55 -21.27 -17.04
N ALA A 137 11.28 -20.62 -18.18
CA ALA A 137 11.12 -19.17 -18.25
C ALA A 137 9.87 -18.71 -17.49
N TYR A 138 8.75 -19.41 -17.63
CA TYR A 138 7.53 -19.19 -16.86
C TYR A 138 7.80 -19.25 -15.36
N MET A 139 8.46 -20.30 -14.87
CA MET A 139 8.77 -20.48 -13.43
C MET A 139 9.81 -19.48 -12.92
N ASN A 140 10.61 -18.87 -13.78
CA ASN A 140 11.62 -17.88 -13.40
C ASN A 140 11.03 -16.48 -13.08
N GLY A 141 9.88 -16.44 -12.43
CA GLY A 141 9.23 -15.22 -12.02
C GLY A 141 8.31 -14.62 -13.09
N GLY A 142 7.81 -15.45 -14.01
CA GLY A 142 6.84 -15.03 -15.03
C GLY A 142 5.60 -14.40 -14.39
N VAL A 143 5.20 -13.21 -14.88
CA VAL A 143 4.05 -12.47 -14.34
C VAL A 143 2.75 -13.16 -14.74
N GLN A 144 1.94 -13.53 -13.75
CA GLN A 144 0.66 -14.23 -13.94
C GLN A 144 -0.52 -13.26 -13.88
N GLY A 145 -0.36 -12.11 -13.21
CA GLY A 145 -1.36 -11.08 -13.13
C GLY A 145 -0.78 -9.74 -12.74
N PHE A 146 -1.32 -8.68 -13.32
CA PHE A 146 -0.94 -7.32 -13.00
C PHE A 146 -2.13 -6.36 -13.07
N ALA A 147 -2.03 -5.23 -12.37
CA ALA A 147 -2.93 -4.09 -12.46
C ALA A 147 -2.25 -2.92 -13.18
N TYR A 148 -3.03 -2.18 -13.97
CA TYR A 148 -2.57 -0.99 -14.69
C TYR A 148 -3.59 0.13 -14.49
N LYS A 149 -3.14 1.25 -13.92
CA LYS A 149 -3.96 2.42 -13.63
C LYS A 149 -3.28 3.68 -14.16
N GLU A 150 -3.34 3.88 -15.48
CA GLU A 150 -2.81 5.08 -16.13
C GLU A 150 -3.70 5.53 -17.28
N ASN A 151 -3.55 6.79 -17.65
CA ASN A 151 -4.29 7.41 -18.76
C ASN A 151 -5.82 7.26 -18.63
N GLY A 152 -6.34 7.27 -17.39
CA GLY A 152 -7.76 7.09 -17.10
C GLY A 152 -8.23 5.62 -17.13
N MET A 153 -7.37 4.67 -17.45
CA MET A 153 -7.71 3.24 -17.44
C MET A 153 -7.57 2.63 -16.04
N ASN A 154 -8.45 1.68 -15.71
CA ASN A 154 -8.34 0.78 -14.57
C ASN A 154 -8.49 -0.67 -15.08
N VAL A 155 -7.36 -1.31 -15.30
CA VAL A 155 -7.28 -2.61 -15.97
C VAL A 155 -6.53 -3.62 -15.10
N VAL A 156 -7.09 -4.81 -14.95
CA VAL A 156 -6.42 -5.96 -14.35
C VAL A 156 -6.38 -7.08 -15.38
N LEU A 157 -5.22 -7.69 -15.58
CA LEU A 157 -5.05 -8.79 -16.52
C LEU A 157 -4.39 -9.98 -15.84
N PHE A 158 -4.95 -11.16 -16.10
CA PHE A 158 -4.40 -12.45 -15.70
C PHE A 158 -4.09 -13.30 -16.94
N ALA A 159 -2.94 -13.97 -16.90
CA ALA A 159 -2.49 -14.89 -17.95
C ALA A 159 -3.28 -16.19 -17.97
N ASN A 160 -3.77 -16.60 -16.80
CA ASN A 160 -4.50 -17.84 -16.59
C ASN A 160 -6.01 -17.62 -16.45
N SER A 161 -6.79 -18.68 -16.64
CA SER A 161 -8.22 -18.65 -16.43
C SER A 161 -8.56 -18.66 -14.94
N LEU A 162 -9.23 -17.61 -14.47
CA LEU A 162 -9.72 -17.52 -13.09
C LEU A 162 -11.03 -18.27 -12.83
N THR A 163 -11.63 -18.83 -13.89
CA THR A 163 -12.99 -19.41 -13.81
C THR A 163 -13.07 -20.83 -14.36
N HIS A 164 -11.93 -21.50 -14.53
CA HIS A 164 -11.88 -22.84 -15.10
C HIS A 164 -12.16 -23.91 -14.05
N LYS A 165 -13.27 -24.60 -14.19
CA LYS A 165 -13.73 -25.69 -13.32
C LYS A 165 -14.07 -25.29 -11.87
N VAL A 166 -14.68 -26.22 -11.12
CA VAL A 166 -15.19 -25.97 -9.75
C VAL A 166 -14.08 -25.85 -8.70
N HIS A 167 -12.92 -26.44 -8.93
CA HIS A 167 -11.81 -26.45 -7.98
C HIS A 167 -10.97 -25.15 -7.95
N GLN A 168 -11.23 -24.22 -8.88
CA GLN A 168 -10.64 -22.88 -8.89
C GLN A 168 -11.47 -21.85 -8.12
N ARG A 169 -12.25 -22.25 -7.13
CA ARG A 169 -13.13 -21.35 -6.38
C ARG A 169 -12.39 -20.19 -5.73
N ASP A 170 -11.19 -20.43 -5.26
CA ASP A 170 -10.39 -19.42 -4.59
C ASP A 170 -9.98 -18.28 -5.55
N GLU A 171 -9.80 -18.58 -6.83
CA GLU A 171 -9.40 -17.60 -7.83
C GLU A 171 -10.55 -16.65 -8.24
N TYR A 172 -11.80 -16.99 -7.93
CA TYR A 172 -12.92 -16.06 -8.06
C TYR A 172 -12.79 -14.83 -7.17
N ALA A 173 -11.98 -14.90 -6.11
CA ALA A 173 -11.75 -13.76 -5.25
C ALA A 173 -11.07 -12.60 -5.99
N TYR A 174 -10.16 -12.84 -6.92
CA TYR A 174 -9.59 -11.79 -7.76
C TYR A 174 -10.67 -11.06 -8.55
N LEU A 175 -11.59 -11.81 -9.14
CA LEU A 175 -12.67 -11.26 -9.94
C LEU A 175 -13.67 -10.48 -9.08
N SER A 176 -14.11 -11.03 -7.96
CA SER A 176 -15.04 -10.37 -7.05
C SER A 176 -14.39 -9.12 -6.42
N ASN A 177 -13.17 -9.22 -5.93
CA ASN A 177 -12.46 -8.11 -5.34
C ASN A 177 -12.28 -6.95 -6.34
N PHE A 178 -11.90 -7.26 -7.59
CA PHE A 178 -11.81 -6.23 -8.63
C PHE A 178 -13.15 -5.57 -8.90
N LEU A 179 -14.22 -6.35 -9.11
CA LEU A 179 -15.53 -5.81 -9.42
C LEU A 179 -16.08 -4.97 -8.27
N PHE A 180 -16.02 -5.49 -7.04
CA PHE A 180 -16.43 -4.72 -5.87
C PHE A 180 -15.62 -3.44 -5.70
N SER A 181 -14.29 -3.51 -5.83
CA SER A 181 -13.44 -2.33 -5.73
C SER A 181 -13.65 -1.33 -6.86
N SER A 182 -14.09 -1.76 -8.03
CA SER A 182 -14.32 -0.90 -9.19
C SER A 182 -15.69 -0.24 -9.20
N VAL A 183 -16.71 -0.92 -8.66
CA VAL A 183 -18.11 -0.46 -8.66
C VAL A 183 -18.47 0.28 -7.38
N LEU A 184 -17.92 -0.15 -6.23
CA LEU A 184 -18.16 0.46 -4.93
C LEU A 184 -17.17 1.58 -4.62
N SER A 185 -16.07 1.68 -5.35
CA SER A 185 -15.12 2.75 -5.12
C SER A 185 -15.63 4.05 -5.72
N ASP A 186 -15.96 4.99 -4.89
CA ASP A 186 -15.86 6.39 -5.24
C ASP A 186 -14.47 6.62 -5.87
N LYS A 187 -14.35 7.59 -6.80
CA LYS A 187 -13.20 7.78 -7.71
C LYS A 187 -11.82 7.94 -7.04
N ASN A 188 -11.72 7.80 -5.72
CA ASN A 188 -10.53 7.97 -4.91
C ASN A 188 -10.01 6.69 -4.23
N TYR A 189 -10.53 5.51 -4.57
CA TYR A 189 -10.06 4.28 -3.94
C TYR A 189 -8.71 3.84 -4.54
N ASP A 190 -7.64 4.02 -3.78
CA ASP A 190 -6.24 3.69 -4.16
C ASP A 190 -5.86 2.21 -3.95
N GLY A 191 -6.81 1.38 -3.54
CA GLY A 191 -6.59 -0.04 -3.24
C GLY A 191 -6.36 -0.34 -1.76
N SER A 192 -6.36 0.66 -0.89
CA SER A 192 -6.32 0.44 0.55
C SER A 192 -7.65 -0.14 1.05
N ALA A 193 -7.62 -0.97 2.09
CA ALA A 193 -8.85 -1.40 2.75
C ALA A 193 -9.60 -0.15 3.28
N PRO A 194 -10.94 -0.09 3.17
CA PRO A 194 -11.67 1.03 3.71
C PRO A 194 -11.29 1.20 5.18
N LEU A 195 -10.97 2.44 5.54
CA LEU A 195 -10.62 2.74 6.93
C LEU A 195 -11.78 2.34 7.84
N PRO A 196 -11.50 1.69 8.97
CA PRO A 196 -12.55 1.32 9.92
C PRO A 196 -13.15 2.54 10.62
N PHE A 197 -12.64 3.76 10.33
CA PHE A 197 -12.94 4.99 11.06
C PHE A 197 -14.02 5.80 10.38
N THR A 198 -15.13 6.01 11.08
CA THR A 198 -16.27 6.80 10.57
C THR A 198 -16.03 8.31 10.62
N ASP A 199 -14.98 8.76 11.29
CA ASP A 199 -14.58 10.15 11.47
C ASP A 199 -13.40 10.58 10.57
N VAL A 200 -13.03 9.75 9.61
CA VAL A 200 -12.05 10.05 8.56
C VAL A 200 -12.80 10.06 7.23
N ALA A 201 -13.01 11.26 6.68
CA ALA A 201 -13.62 11.40 5.36
C ALA A 201 -12.62 10.94 4.28
N ASP A 202 -13.11 10.25 3.25
CA ASP A 202 -12.28 9.68 2.19
C ASP A 202 -11.51 10.75 1.39
N ASP A 203 -12.04 11.96 1.30
CA ASP A 203 -11.45 13.13 0.64
C ASP A 203 -10.58 13.99 1.58
N ALA A 204 -10.41 13.58 2.83
CA ALA A 204 -9.58 14.32 3.78
C ALA A 204 -8.10 14.27 3.37
N TYR A 205 -7.37 15.40 3.46
CA TYR A 205 -5.94 15.47 3.10
C TYR A 205 -5.04 14.48 3.84
N TYR A 206 -5.54 13.90 4.93
CA TYR A 206 -4.85 12.93 5.78
C TYR A 206 -5.37 11.49 5.61
N ALA A 207 -6.35 11.24 4.74
CA ALA A 207 -6.96 9.92 4.60
C ALA A 207 -5.93 8.84 4.27
N ASP A 208 -5.10 9.06 3.23
CA ASP A 208 -4.02 8.16 2.83
C ASP A 208 -2.99 7.94 3.95
N SER A 209 -2.70 9.00 4.70
CA SER A 209 -1.75 8.94 5.82
C SER A 209 -2.29 8.11 6.99
N VAL A 210 -3.61 8.19 7.23
CA VAL A 210 -4.28 7.35 8.23
C VAL A 210 -4.32 5.90 7.76
N ALA A 211 -4.63 5.65 6.49
CA ALA A 211 -4.62 4.32 5.89
C ALA A 211 -3.25 3.66 6.05
N TRP A 212 -2.19 4.35 5.62
CA TRP A 212 -0.81 3.91 5.81
C TRP A 212 -0.47 3.61 7.28
N ALA A 213 -0.89 4.49 8.20
CA ALA A 213 -0.61 4.32 9.63
C ALA A 213 -1.31 3.11 10.24
N VAL A 214 -2.49 2.75 9.75
CA VAL A 214 -3.21 1.52 10.14
C VAL A 214 -2.53 0.29 9.55
N GLU A 215 -2.26 0.27 8.26
CA GLU A 215 -1.62 -0.84 7.55
C GLU A 215 -0.24 -1.19 8.13
N ASN A 216 0.52 -0.17 8.55
CA ASN A 216 1.84 -0.35 9.15
C ASN A 216 1.80 -0.48 10.68
N ASN A 217 0.63 -0.70 11.28
CA ASN A 217 0.42 -0.87 12.72
C ASN A 217 0.92 0.31 13.56
N VAL A 218 1.06 1.50 12.99
CA VAL A 218 1.43 2.73 13.72
C VAL A 218 0.32 3.13 14.67
N THR A 219 -0.94 2.98 14.22
CA THR A 219 -2.13 3.24 15.03
C THR A 219 -3.26 2.27 14.70
N SER A 220 -4.11 2.00 15.70
CA SER A 220 -5.40 1.30 15.55
C SER A 220 -6.59 2.21 15.85
N GLY A 221 -6.40 3.53 15.85
CA GLY A 221 -7.41 4.50 16.24
C GLY A 221 -7.43 4.77 17.74
N VAL A 222 -8.45 5.48 18.21
CA VAL A 222 -8.81 5.65 19.61
C VAL A 222 -9.90 4.65 20.02
N SER A 223 -10.62 4.12 19.04
CA SER A 223 -11.54 2.99 19.15
C SER A 223 -11.52 2.20 17.84
N ALA A 224 -12.28 1.12 17.76
CA ALA A 224 -12.40 0.31 16.55
C ALA A 224 -12.95 1.12 15.33
N THR A 225 -13.70 2.18 15.57
CA THR A 225 -14.37 2.97 14.52
C THR A 225 -14.04 4.47 14.56
N THR A 226 -13.09 4.90 15.40
CA THR A 226 -12.76 6.32 15.59
C THR A 226 -11.26 6.53 15.57
N PHE A 227 -10.78 7.41 14.71
CA PHE A 227 -9.39 7.84 14.65
C PHE A 227 -9.13 9.09 15.49
N ALA A 228 -10.12 9.99 15.60
CA ALA A 228 -10.05 11.32 16.21
C ALA A 228 -9.02 12.24 15.53
N PRO A 229 -9.15 12.55 14.22
CA PRO A 229 -8.15 13.26 13.43
C PRO A 229 -7.78 14.64 13.98
N ASN A 230 -8.77 15.36 14.53
CA ASN A 230 -8.62 16.73 15.05
C ASN A 230 -8.20 16.78 16.53
N ALA A 231 -8.13 15.65 17.23
CA ALA A 231 -7.68 15.63 18.60
C ALA A 231 -6.19 15.95 18.70
N SER A 232 -5.79 16.77 19.67
CA SER A 232 -4.38 17.01 19.98
C SER A 232 -3.71 15.70 20.41
N CYS A 233 -2.51 15.45 19.90
CA CYS A 233 -1.75 14.28 20.24
C CYS A 233 -0.88 14.54 21.46
N THR A 234 -0.77 13.56 22.35
CA THR A 234 0.14 13.67 23.49
C THR A 234 1.57 13.25 23.10
N ARG A 235 2.55 13.69 23.88
CA ARG A 235 3.96 13.31 23.68
C ARG A 235 4.16 11.79 23.79
N GLY A 236 3.44 11.12 24.70
CA GLY A 236 3.44 9.67 24.81
C GLY A 236 2.88 8.98 23.55
N GLN A 237 1.80 9.50 22.98
CA GLN A 237 1.24 8.99 21.73
C GLN A 237 2.22 9.23 20.56
N MET A 238 2.80 10.41 20.45
CA MET A 238 3.75 10.77 19.40
C MET A 238 4.95 9.81 19.34
N VAL A 239 5.62 9.57 20.46
CA VAL A 239 6.78 8.65 20.48
C VAL A 239 6.35 7.20 20.25
N THR A 240 5.14 6.82 20.69
CA THR A 240 4.61 5.48 20.41
C THR A 240 4.34 5.27 18.92
N PHE A 241 3.79 6.26 18.24
CA PHE A 241 3.60 6.20 16.80
C PHE A 241 4.95 6.11 16.07
N LEU A 242 5.92 6.91 16.47
CA LEU A 242 7.25 6.92 15.88
C LEU A 242 7.98 5.58 16.08
N TRP A 243 7.93 5.03 17.29
CA TRP A 243 8.50 3.73 17.62
C TRP A 243 7.85 2.59 16.81
N ARG A 244 6.52 2.62 16.68
CA ARG A 244 5.79 1.66 15.85
C ARG A 244 6.13 1.80 14.36
N ALA A 245 6.23 3.01 13.85
CA ALA A 245 6.66 3.27 12.48
C ALA A 245 8.09 2.76 12.21
N ALA A 246 8.94 2.70 13.24
CA ALA A 246 10.28 2.11 13.18
C ALA A 246 10.26 0.55 13.31
N GLY A 247 9.09 -0.10 13.34
CA GLY A 247 8.95 -1.54 13.48
C GLY A 247 8.94 -2.04 14.93
N SER A 248 8.69 -1.17 15.90
CA SER A 248 8.61 -1.51 17.34
C SER A 248 9.86 -2.21 17.88
N PRO A 249 11.09 -1.73 17.60
CA PRO A 249 12.30 -2.39 18.08
C PRO A 249 12.35 -2.41 19.61
N GLU A 250 12.73 -3.55 20.18
CA GLU A 250 12.84 -3.70 21.63
C GLU A 250 14.01 -2.84 22.15
N PRO A 251 13.77 -1.92 23.12
CA PRO A 251 14.86 -1.14 23.71
C PRO A 251 15.75 -2.03 24.58
N LYS A 252 17.03 -1.69 24.72
CA LYS A 252 17.98 -2.44 25.56
C LYS A 252 17.58 -2.45 27.03
N SER A 253 16.95 -1.38 27.50
CA SER A 253 16.37 -1.26 28.84
C SER A 253 15.15 -0.35 28.77
N THR A 254 14.16 -0.60 29.62
CA THR A 254 13.04 0.33 29.85
C THR A 254 13.35 1.36 30.94
N ASP A 255 14.45 1.22 31.65
CA ASP A 255 14.89 2.19 32.65
C ASP A 255 15.32 3.48 31.99
N THR A 256 14.66 4.57 32.33
CA THR A 256 15.00 5.92 31.89
C THR A 256 15.17 6.83 33.12
N ALA A 257 15.79 7.98 32.94
CA ALA A 257 15.88 8.99 34.00
C ALA A 257 14.53 9.65 34.31
N PHE A 258 13.46 9.34 33.57
CA PHE A 258 12.19 10.02 33.66
C PHE A 258 11.28 9.40 34.74
N THR A 259 11.03 10.13 35.81
CA THR A 259 10.22 9.70 36.96
C THR A 259 8.72 9.66 36.66
N ASP A 260 8.28 10.30 35.58
CA ASP A 260 6.90 10.39 35.12
C ASP A 260 6.55 9.35 34.03
N VAL A 261 7.48 8.50 33.65
CA VAL A 261 7.24 7.34 32.76
C VAL A 261 6.97 6.13 33.65
N LYS A 262 5.70 5.75 33.74
CA LYS A 262 5.29 4.65 34.62
C LYS A 262 5.61 3.30 33.99
N SER A 263 6.08 2.36 34.79
CA SER A 263 6.26 0.97 34.35
C SER A 263 4.92 0.35 33.96
N GLY A 264 4.93 -0.40 32.83
CA GLY A 264 3.73 -0.99 32.23
C GLY A 264 2.86 -0.01 31.44
N ALA A 265 3.23 1.27 31.33
CA ALA A 265 2.52 2.20 30.47
C ALA A 265 2.72 1.86 28.99
N TYR A 266 1.70 2.05 28.15
CA TYR A 266 1.75 1.72 26.72
C TYR A 266 2.89 2.42 25.96
N TYR A 267 3.38 3.53 26.47
CA TYR A 267 4.46 4.34 25.91
C TYR A 267 5.85 4.04 26.52
N GLU A 268 5.95 3.19 27.53
CA GLU A 268 7.21 2.95 28.27
C GLU A 268 8.35 2.54 27.33
N LYS A 269 8.14 1.48 26.56
CA LYS A 269 9.14 0.99 25.58
C LYS A 269 9.46 2.02 24.52
N ALA A 270 8.45 2.74 24.05
CA ALA A 270 8.62 3.78 23.02
C ALA A 270 9.46 4.96 23.56
N VAL A 271 9.26 5.37 24.82
CA VAL A 271 10.08 6.41 25.45
C VAL A 271 11.52 5.94 25.65
N ALA A 272 11.71 4.72 26.14
CA ALA A 272 13.04 4.14 26.31
C ALA A 272 13.80 4.06 24.97
N TRP A 273 13.16 3.55 23.93
CA TRP A 273 13.70 3.55 22.56
C TRP A 273 14.05 4.96 22.07
N ALA A 274 13.18 5.92 22.33
CA ALA A 274 13.40 7.31 21.89
C ALA A 274 14.58 7.96 22.60
N VAL A 275 14.84 7.61 23.87
CA VAL A 275 16.05 8.04 24.60
C VAL A 275 17.30 7.37 24.02
N GLU A 276 17.27 6.04 23.84
CA GLU A 276 18.39 5.27 23.31
C GLU A 276 18.83 5.76 21.93
N ASN A 277 17.88 6.15 21.08
CA ASN A 277 18.14 6.64 19.74
C ASN A 277 18.26 8.16 19.63
N ASN A 278 18.43 8.87 20.76
CA ASN A 278 18.58 10.33 20.81
C ASN A 278 17.40 11.12 20.19
N VAL A 279 16.23 10.50 20.08
CA VAL A 279 15.01 11.15 19.59
C VAL A 279 14.50 12.17 20.60
N THR A 280 14.64 11.88 21.90
CA THR A 280 14.24 12.78 22.98
C THR A 280 15.23 12.84 24.10
N THR A 281 15.30 14.00 24.75
CA THR A 281 16.01 14.22 26.03
C THR A 281 15.06 14.59 27.17
N GLY A 282 13.75 14.41 26.95
CA GLY A 282 12.71 14.80 27.90
C GLY A 282 12.27 16.26 27.77
N THR A 283 11.44 16.69 28.71
CA THR A 283 11.09 18.10 28.96
C THR A 283 11.97 18.72 30.04
N SER A 284 12.58 17.86 30.86
CA SER A 284 13.66 18.16 31.77
C SER A 284 14.57 16.92 31.92
N ALA A 285 15.60 17.03 32.74
CA ALA A 285 16.50 15.88 33.02
C ALA A 285 15.78 14.68 33.61
N THR A 286 14.65 14.86 34.29
CA THR A 286 13.91 13.82 35.00
C THR A 286 12.45 13.67 34.60
N THR A 287 12.00 14.40 33.58
CA THR A 287 10.60 14.33 33.11
C THR A 287 10.51 14.22 31.59
N PHE A 288 9.63 13.35 31.11
CA PHE A 288 9.26 13.22 29.70
C PHE A 288 7.97 13.96 29.37
N SER A 289 7.08 14.12 30.34
CA SER A 289 5.74 14.69 30.24
C SER A 289 4.84 13.93 29.23
N PRO A 290 4.59 12.62 29.39
CA PRO A 290 3.90 11.80 28.40
C PRO A 290 2.46 12.23 28.12
N GLY A 291 1.79 12.83 29.12
CA GLY A 291 0.41 13.33 29.02
C GLY A 291 0.28 14.75 28.45
N ALA A 292 1.38 15.50 28.30
CA ALA A 292 1.36 16.82 27.71
C ALA A 292 1.11 16.74 26.19
N THR A 293 0.37 17.69 25.64
CA THR A 293 0.21 17.82 24.17
C THR A 293 1.59 18.08 23.51
N VAL A 294 1.78 17.48 22.35
CA VAL A 294 2.97 17.72 21.55
C VAL A 294 2.73 18.91 20.61
N THR A 295 3.65 19.88 20.60
CA THR A 295 3.56 20.96 19.65
C THR A 295 4.09 20.57 18.28
N ARG A 296 3.75 21.34 17.23
CA ARG A 296 4.22 21.11 15.87
C ARG A 296 5.75 21.17 15.77
N GLY A 297 6.39 22.12 16.48
CA GLY A 297 7.85 22.20 16.58
C GLY A 297 8.48 20.97 17.23
N GLN A 298 7.87 20.45 18.30
CA GLN A 298 8.32 19.21 18.93
C GLN A 298 8.14 18.01 18.01
N SER A 299 7.01 17.93 17.30
CA SER A 299 6.67 16.80 16.40
C SER A 299 7.72 16.65 15.29
N VAL A 300 8.04 17.74 14.58
CA VAL A 300 9.05 17.68 13.52
C VAL A 300 10.45 17.45 14.10
N THR A 301 10.73 17.90 15.32
CA THR A 301 12.02 17.65 16.00
C THR A 301 12.20 16.18 16.34
N PHE A 302 11.17 15.51 16.84
CA PHE A 302 11.21 14.07 17.09
C PHE A 302 11.43 13.30 15.80
N LEU A 303 10.70 13.64 14.74
CA LEU A 303 10.80 13.00 13.45
C LEU A 303 12.18 13.20 12.81
N TRP A 304 12.69 14.43 12.82
CA TRP A 304 14.02 14.79 12.32
C TRP A 304 15.13 14.01 13.04
N ARG A 305 15.05 13.92 14.37
CA ARG A 305 16.02 13.17 15.17
C ARG A 305 15.97 11.68 14.88
N ALA A 306 14.78 11.13 14.73
CA ALA A 306 14.59 9.72 14.35
C ALA A 306 15.15 9.41 12.95
N ASN A 307 15.22 10.42 12.07
CA ASN A 307 15.87 10.35 10.76
C ASN A 307 17.36 10.76 10.78
N GLY A 308 18.03 10.64 11.94
CA GLY A 308 19.47 10.85 12.06
C GLY A 308 19.89 12.31 12.09
N SER A 309 18.99 13.25 12.31
CA SER A 309 19.26 14.70 12.42
C SER A 309 19.99 15.27 11.18
N ALA A 310 19.62 14.83 9.99
CA ALA A 310 20.24 15.26 8.75
C ALA A 310 20.18 16.79 8.60
N ALA A 311 21.30 17.38 8.17
CA ALA A 311 21.36 18.82 7.95
C ALA A 311 20.50 19.23 6.75
N ALA A 312 19.72 20.30 6.91
CA ALA A 312 19.02 20.93 5.80
C ALA A 312 19.98 21.84 5.01
N ALA A 313 19.75 21.99 3.72
CA ALA A 313 20.58 22.82 2.83
C ALA A 313 20.45 24.33 3.15
N GLY A 314 19.39 24.75 3.83
CA GLY A 314 19.13 26.15 4.16
C GLY A 314 18.19 26.33 5.36
N ALA A 315 17.97 27.59 5.74
CA ALA A 315 16.97 27.95 6.75
C ALA A 315 15.54 27.88 6.16
N SER A 316 14.55 27.64 7.02
CA SER A 316 13.15 27.70 6.59
C SER A 316 12.74 29.14 6.28
N ALA A 317 11.84 29.31 5.31
CA ALA A 317 11.30 30.61 4.94
C ALA A 317 10.15 31.11 5.89
N PHE A 318 9.84 30.35 6.94
CA PHE A 318 8.76 30.72 7.87
C PHE A 318 9.18 31.82 8.83
N THR A 319 8.43 32.92 8.87
CA THR A 319 8.73 34.11 9.68
C THR A 319 8.54 33.89 11.18
N ASP A 320 7.79 32.88 11.57
CA ASP A 320 7.51 32.49 12.96
C ASP A 320 8.48 31.40 13.49
N VAL A 321 9.55 31.09 12.73
CA VAL A 321 10.61 30.18 13.12
C VAL A 321 11.90 30.95 13.30
N ALA A 322 12.20 31.32 14.56
CA ALA A 322 13.47 31.99 14.85
C ALA A 322 14.65 31.04 14.55
N ALA A 323 15.72 31.56 13.92
CA ALA A 323 16.90 30.77 13.58
C ALA A 323 17.60 30.13 14.82
N SER A 324 17.45 30.75 16.01
CA SER A 324 17.97 30.23 17.28
C SER A 324 17.06 29.23 17.98
N ALA A 325 15.85 28.96 17.44
CA ALA A 325 14.92 28.00 18.05
C ALA A 325 15.46 26.57 17.93
N TYR A 326 15.28 25.76 18.98
CA TYR A 326 15.75 24.37 19.01
C TYR A 326 15.16 23.49 17.89
N TYR A 327 14.02 23.89 17.35
CA TYR A 327 13.33 23.21 16.25
C TYR A 327 13.68 23.78 14.86
N ALA A 328 14.49 24.84 14.77
CA ALA A 328 14.73 25.53 13.49
C ALA A 328 15.29 24.60 12.39
N SER A 329 16.33 23.81 12.73
CA SER A 329 16.91 22.83 11.82
C SER A 329 15.90 21.71 11.44
N ALA A 330 15.10 21.27 12.38
CA ALA A 330 14.07 20.25 12.12
C ALA A 330 12.97 20.77 11.20
N VAL A 331 12.57 22.03 11.36
CA VAL A 331 11.59 22.67 10.47
C VAL A 331 12.17 22.84 9.06
N ALA A 332 13.41 23.30 8.93
CA ALA A 332 14.09 23.43 7.64
C ALA A 332 14.17 22.08 6.91
N TRP A 333 14.61 21.02 7.62
CA TRP A 333 14.62 19.65 7.11
C TRP A 333 13.24 19.16 6.69
N ALA A 334 12.21 19.43 7.49
CA ALA A 334 10.84 18.99 7.20
C ALA A 334 10.25 19.67 5.95
N VAL A 335 10.63 20.91 5.67
CA VAL A 335 10.26 21.61 4.44
C VAL A 335 11.01 21.05 3.24
N GLU A 336 12.32 20.89 3.33
CA GLU A 336 13.17 20.37 2.26
C GLU A 336 12.75 18.96 1.84
N ASN A 337 12.35 18.13 2.79
CA ASN A 337 11.88 16.77 2.54
C ASN A 337 10.36 16.69 2.30
N ASN A 338 9.68 17.81 2.06
CA ASN A 338 8.24 17.90 1.80
C ASN A 338 7.35 17.26 2.89
N VAL A 339 7.86 17.11 4.11
CA VAL A 339 7.10 16.62 5.27
C VAL A 339 5.99 17.62 5.63
N THR A 340 6.29 18.93 5.48
CA THR A 340 5.33 19.99 5.77
C THR A 340 5.52 21.19 4.84
N ASN A 341 4.39 21.86 4.53
CA ASN A 341 4.37 23.16 3.84
C ASN A 341 3.98 24.31 4.78
N GLY A 342 3.98 24.07 6.10
CA GLY A 342 3.54 25.04 7.09
C GLY A 342 2.04 25.01 7.37
N THR A 343 1.56 26.05 8.03
CA THR A 343 0.12 26.31 8.28
C THR A 343 -0.41 27.47 7.43
N GLY A 344 0.50 28.18 6.78
CA GLY A 344 0.25 29.25 5.83
C GLY A 344 1.51 29.51 4.99
N ALA A 345 1.41 30.42 4.03
CA ALA A 345 2.50 30.68 3.08
C ALA A 345 3.82 31.10 3.75
N ALA A 346 3.77 31.74 4.92
CA ALA A 346 4.96 32.21 5.66
C ALA A 346 4.95 31.77 7.14
N THR A 347 4.10 30.82 7.53
CA THR A 347 3.93 30.40 8.93
C THR A 347 3.98 28.90 9.09
N PHE A 348 4.71 28.44 10.10
CA PHE A 348 4.78 27.04 10.52
C PHE A 348 3.91 26.74 11.74
N SER A 349 3.69 27.74 12.58
CA SER A 349 3.00 27.65 13.88
C SER A 349 3.66 26.66 14.85
N PRO A 350 4.94 26.84 15.21
CA PRO A 350 5.73 25.86 15.97
C PRO A 350 5.17 25.54 17.34
N ASN A 351 4.48 26.49 17.97
CA ASN A 351 3.92 26.36 19.32
C ASN A 351 2.45 25.86 19.33
N ALA A 352 1.82 25.72 18.18
CA ALA A 352 0.49 25.15 18.10
C ALA A 352 0.52 23.65 18.40
N ASP A 353 -0.51 23.15 19.06
CA ASP A 353 -0.72 21.72 19.27
C ASP A 353 -0.76 20.99 17.94
N CYS A 354 -0.13 19.84 17.88
CA CYS A 354 -0.15 18.99 16.70
C CYS A 354 -1.28 17.96 16.82
N THR A 355 -2.16 17.93 15.82
CA THR A 355 -3.28 16.97 15.82
C THR A 355 -2.80 15.58 15.39
N ARG A 356 -3.61 14.57 15.71
CA ARG A 356 -3.33 13.17 15.31
C ARG A 356 -3.21 13.04 13.79
N ALA A 357 -4.09 13.70 13.03
CA ALA A 357 -4.02 13.72 11.57
C ALA A 357 -2.73 14.34 11.05
N GLN A 358 -2.30 15.46 11.61
CA GLN A 358 -1.05 16.11 11.22
C GLN A 358 0.18 15.21 11.50
N ILE A 359 0.20 14.52 12.63
CA ILE A 359 1.31 13.64 13.00
C ILE A 359 1.44 12.47 12.02
N VAL A 360 0.36 11.75 11.75
CA VAL A 360 0.43 10.62 10.78
C VAL A 360 0.76 11.12 9.38
N THR A 361 0.32 12.34 9.00
CA THR A 361 0.69 12.95 7.72
C THR A 361 2.19 13.27 7.66
N PHE A 362 2.80 13.75 8.74
CA PHE A 362 4.23 13.98 8.79
C PHE A 362 5.02 12.66 8.66
N PHE A 363 4.57 11.59 9.32
CA PHE A 363 5.20 10.27 9.20
C PHE A 363 5.09 9.72 7.78
N TYR A 364 3.88 9.69 7.23
CA TYR A 364 3.63 9.23 5.88
C TYR A 364 4.55 9.91 4.87
N ARG A 365 4.58 11.24 4.91
CA ARG A 365 5.41 12.04 3.99
C ARG A 365 6.91 11.87 4.19
N SER A 366 7.37 11.51 5.39
CA SER A 366 8.80 11.30 5.67
C SER A 366 9.30 9.89 5.35
N ILE A 367 8.40 8.91 5.27
CA ILE A 367 8.75 7.48 5.16
C ILE A 367 8.43 6.93 3.77
N VAL A 368 7.32 7.37 3.16
CA VAL A 368 6.79 6.79 1.91
C VAL A 368 7.33 7.49 0.66
N LYS A 369 8.12 8.54 0.82
CA LYS A 369 8.73 9.26 -0.32
C LYS A 369 10.06 8.71 -0.75
#